data_a60866f7a1e456584f6d385a742a6dcb
#
_entry.id   a60866f7a1e456584f6d385a742a6dcb
#
_cell.length_a   1.000
_cell.length_b   1.000
_cell.length_c   1.000
_cell.angle_alpha   90.00
_cell.angle_beta   90.00
_cell.angle_gamma   90.00
#
_symmetry.space_group_name_H-M   'P 1'
#
loop_
_entity.id
_entity.type
_entity.pdbx_description
1 polymer ?
#
loop_
_entity_poly.entity_id
_entity_poly.type
_entity_poly.pdbx_seq_one_letter_code
_entity_poly.pdbx_strand_id
1 'polypeptide(L)'
;VMYGMASPVAILFSLLEIVGIVAIIAALAFFYTFFGVATQYTYQDKMAHPEQPVSAGSIWMHYKHLRKNQVWRIVLYIGLFTFLWSLPLNIVNALLLPHLSGVAAVYTGWAIRILNDIVVLWKSIEYSQSYFLYREKQPQFLGQSMRYALTASRRFMTGRKWNYFVILFVLEFLPIFIWTLIFGGLAFYGVYTATYVLTYIGIVLVIVGISCYLPVVYAILALYHNKARAGMEMDVLFKDTFKPVAELTGEAYVHEVYVEKQPKEQPSPTVKREDEKKHEAKKDE
;
A
#
# COMPACT_ATOMS: atom_id res chain seq x y z
N VAL A 1 -43.29 -0.99 -25.96
CA VAL A 1 -41.98 -0.34 -25.82
C VAL A 1 -40.97 -1.36 -26.36
N MET A 2 -40.54 -1.18 -27.65
CA MET A 2 -39.45 -1.98 -28.24
C MET A 2 -38.16 -1.62 -27.52
N TYR A 3 -37.61 -2.50 -26.71
CA TYR A 3 -36.23 -2.47 -26.30
C TYR A 3 -35.38 -2.69 -27.55
N GLY A 4 -34.81 -1.60 -28.09
CA GLY A 4 -33.84 -1.70 -29.19
C GLY A 4 -32.67 -2.52 -28.71
N MET A 5 -32.51 -3.73 -29.23
CA MET A 5 -31.30 -4.56 -29.01
C MET A 5 -30.09 -3.73 -29.48
N ALA A 6 -29.20 -3.42 -28.55
CA ALA A 6 -27.94 -2.73 -28.88
C ALA A 6 -27.24 -3.54 -29.99
N SER A 7 -26.73 -2.85 -31.00
CA SER A 7 -26.05 -3.54 -32.09
C SER A 7 -24.83 -4.33 -31.54
N PRO A 8 -24.52 -5.51 -32.08
CA PRO A 8 -23.35 -6.29 -31.63
C PRO A 8 -22.06 -5.47 -31.59
N VAL A 9 -21.93 -4.49 -32.47
CA VAL A 9 -20.81 -3.55 -32.54
C VAL A 9 -20.82 -2.62 -31.32
N ALA A 10 -21.98 -2.09 -30.92
CA ALA A 10 -22.09 -1.24 -29.73
C ALA A 10 -21.75 -2.01 -28.43
N ILE A 11 -22.18 -3.27 -28.34
CA ILE A 11 -21.83 -4.16 -27.22
C ILE A 11 -20.31 -4.38 -27.17
N LEU A 12 -19.68 -4.65 -28.32
CA LEU A 12 -18.22 -4.86 -28.40
C LEU A 12 -17.46 -3.60 -27.95
N PHE A 13 -17.85 -2.41 -28.40
CA PHE A 13 -17.23 -1.14 -27.98
C PHE A 13 -17.39 -0.90 -26.48
N SER A 14 -18.58 -1.14 -25.91
CA SER A 14 -18.81 -1.01 -24.47
C SER A 14 -17.95 -1.99 -23.64
N LEU A 15 -17.78 -3.23 -24.12
CA LEU A 15 -16.90 -4.19 -23.48
C LEU A 15 -15.43 -3.76 -23.53
N LEU A 16 -14.98 -3.23 -24.67
CA LEU A 16 -13.61 -2.76 -24.86
C LEU A 16 -13.32 -1.54 -23.96
N GLU A 17 -14.29 -0.63 -23.82
CA GLU A 17 -14.22 0.50 -22.91
C GLU A 17 -14.11 0.06 -21.45
N ILE A 18 -14.96 -0.88 -21.01
CA ILE A 18 -14.90 -1.45 -19.64
C ILE A 18 -13.56 -2.10 -19.39
N VAL A 19 -13.05 -2.91 -20.31
CA VAL A 19 -11.73 -3.55 -20.18
C VAL A 19 -10.63 -2.50 -20.12
N GLY A 20 -10.69 -1.45 -20.91
CA GLY A 20 -9.74 -0.34 -20.89
C GLY A 20 -9.74 0.40 -19.54
N ILE A 21 -10.92 0.72 -19.01
CA ILE A 21 -11.06 1.36 -17.69
C ILE A 21 -10.50 0.46 -16.58
N VAL A 22 -10.85 -0.83 -16.58
CA VAL A 22 -10.35 -1.80 -15.60
C VAL A 22 -8.82 -1.92 -15.68
N ALA A 23 -8.26 -1.96 -16.88
CA ALA A 23 -6.80 -2.01 -17.07
C ALA A 23 -6.09 -0.77 -16.53
N ILE A 24 -6.65 0.43 -16.75
CA ILE A 24 -6.12 1.70 -16.22
C ILE A 24 -6.19 1.69 -14.69
N ILE A 25 -7.34 1.31 -14.11
CA ILE A 25 -7.51 1.24 -12.65
C ILE A 25 -6.50 0.25 -12.05
N ALA A 26 -6.33 -0.92 -12.66
CA ALA A 26 -5.37 -1.91 -12.21
C ALA A 26 -3.94 -1.36 -12.29
N ALA A 27 -3.55 -0.73 -13.39
CA ALA A 27 -2.22 -0.13 -13.55
C ALA A 27 -1.94 0.96 -12.50
N LEU A 28 -2.92 1.82 -12.22
CA LEU A 28 -2.82 2.83 -11.18
C LEU A 28 -2.70 2.20 -9.78
N ALA A 29 -3.51 1.18 -9.47
CA ALA A 29 -3.45 0.48 -8.21
C ALA A 29 -2.07 -0.19 -7.99
N PHE A 30 -1.49 -0.82 -9.01
CA PHE A 30 -0.14 -1.35 -8.98
C PHE A 30 0.90 -0.26 -8.72
N PHE A 31 0.82 0.83 -9.48
CA PHE A 31 1.76 1.94 -9.34
C PHE A 31 1.72 2.54 -7.92
N TYR A 32 0.52 2.87 -7.42
CA TYR A 32 0.35 3.45 -6.09
C TYR A 32 0.80 2.50 -4.98
N THR A 33 0.53 1.20 -5.11
CA THR A 33 0.96 0.20 -4.12
C THR A 33 2.48 0.14 -4.03
N PHE A 34 3.17 -0.03 -5.15
CA PHE A 34 4.63 -0.16 -5.15
C PHE A 34 5.32 1.16 -4.79
N PHE A 35 4.78 2.28 -5.24
CA PHE A 35 5.28 3.59 -4.88
C PHE A 35 5.10 3.88 -3.38
N GLY A 36 3.94 3.50 -2.83
CA GLY A 36 3.66 3.59 -1.40
C GLY A 36 4.63 2.77 -0.55
N VAL A 37 4.88 1.52 -0.92
CA VAL A 37 5.85 0.65 -0.23
C VAL A 37 7.27 1.22 -0.36
N ALA A 38 7.67 1.70 -1.54
CA ALA A 38 8.97 2.34 -1.73
C ALA A 38 9.14 3.59 -0.86
N THR A 39 8.09 4.39 -0.74
CA THR A 39 8.06 5.58 0.13
C THR A 39 8.18 5.17 1.61
N GLN A 40 7.46 4.17 2.05
CA GLN A 40 7.57 3.63 3.41
C GLN A 40 9.00 3.14 3.72
N TYR A 41 9.65 2.46 2.77
CA TYR A 41 11.03 2.00 2.91
C TYR A 41 12.02 3.17 3.00
N THR A 42 11.81 4.22 2.21
CA THR A 42 12.64 5.44 2.28
C THR A 42 12.54 6.10 3.66
N TYR A 43 11.33 6.20 4.22
CA TYR A 43 11.16 6.73 5.57
C TYR A 43 11.71 5.80 6.65
N GLN A 44 11.63 4.49 6.47
CA GLN A 44 12.26 3.52 7.39
C GLN A 44 13.79 3.70 7.42
N ASP A 45 14.43 3.90 6.25
CA ASP A 45 15.87 4.20 6.19
C ASP A 45 16.21 5.54 6.83
N LYS A 46 15.38 6.56 6.61
CA LYS A 46 15.52 7.85 7.28
C LYS A 46 15.49 7.74 8.81
N MET A 47 14.66 6.85 9.35
CA MET A 47 14.62 6.60 10.80
C MET A 47 15.87 5.88 11.30
N ALA A 48 16.48 5.02 10.48
CA ALA A 48 17.74 4.33 10.81
C ALA A 48 18.95 5.25 10.62
N HIS A 49 18.90 6.14 9.63
CA HIS A 49 19.98 7.07 9.24
C HIS A 49 19.46 8.52 9.14
N PRO A 50 19.35 9.24 10.27
CA PRO A 50 18.75 10.59 10.31
C PRO A 50 19.46 11.63 9.45
N GLU A 51 20.72 11.44 9.11
CA GLU A 51 21.53 12.33 8.25
C GLU A 51 21.14 12.26 6.77
N GLN A 52 20.49 11.17 6.31
CA GLN A 52 20.14 11.02 4.90
C GLN A 52 18.89 11.83 4.55
N PRO A 53 18.94 12.69 3.50
CA PRO A 53 17.78 13.45 3.09
C PRO A 53 16.74 12.54 2.41
N VAL A 54 15.45 12.73 2.73
CA VAL A 54 14.35 12.13 1.96
C VAL A 54 14.15 12.97 0.70
N SER A 55 14.35 12.36 -0.46
CA SER A 55 14.19 13.01 -1.76
C SER A 55 13.35 12.13 -2.69
N ALA A 56 12.79 12.72 -3.74
CA ALA A 56 12.12 11.97 -4.80
C ALA A 56 13.05 10.93 -5.44
N GLY A 57 14.35 11.23 -5.53
CA GLY A 57 15.38 10.32 -6.04
C GLY A 57 15.54 9.08 -5.15
N SER A 58 15.53 9.23 -3.82
CA SER A 58 15.63 8.10 -2.89
C SER A 58 14.40 7.20 -2.97
N ILE A 59 13.18 7.78 -3.06
CA ILE A 59 11.94 7.01 -3.26
C ILE A 59 12.00 6.24 -4.58
N TRP A 60 12.45 6.90 -5.67
CA TRP A 60 12.57 6.27 -6.97
C TRP A 60 13.61 5.14 -6.99
N MET A 61 14.70 5.30 -6.25
CA MET A 61 15.70 4.26 -6.08
C MET A 61 15.10 3.02 -5.40
N HIS A 62 14.38 3.19 -4.29
CA HIS A 62 13.66 2.10 -3.63
C HIS A 62 12.63 1.45 -4.55
N TYR A 63 11.88 2.24 -5.31
CA TYR A 63 10.90 1.73 -6.28
C TYR A 63 11.55 0.83 -7.35
N LYS A 64 12.73 1.22 -7.86
CA LYS A 64 13.47 0.42 -8.85
C LYS A 64 13.99 -0.90 -8.27
N HIS A 65 14.49 -0.87 -7.04
CA HIS A 65 15.08 -2.04 -6.38
C HIS A 65 14.04 -2.91 -5.62
N LEU A 66 12.78 -2.47 -5.59
CA LEU A 66 11.71 -3.20 -4.92
C LEU A 66 11.49 -4.57 -5.58
N ARG A 67 11.42 -5.62 -4.78
CA ARG A 67 11.04 -6.96 -5.23
C ARG A 67 9.52 -7.03 -5.46
N LYS A 68 9.08 -6.46 -6.58
CA LYS A 68 7.67 -6.24 -6.91
C LYS A 68 6.83 -7.51 -6.83
N ASN A 69 7.37 -8.64 -7.31
CA ASN A 69 6.67 -9.93 -7.23
C ASN A 69 6.38 -10.37 -5.78
N GLN A 70 7.33 -10.19 -4.87
CA GLN A 70 7.14 -10.58 -3.47
C GLN A 70 6.19 -9.62 -2.75
N VAL A 71 6.33 -8.31 -2.97
CA VAL A 71 5.41 -7.29 -2.45
C VAL A 71 4.00 -7.56 -2.97
N TRP A 72 3.84 -7.89 -4.25
CA TRP A 72 2.55 -8.23 -4.83
C TRP A 72 1.92 -9.46 -4.18
N ARG A 73 2.70 -10.49 -3.91
CA ARG A 73 2.22 -11.66 -3.16
C ARG A 73 1.73 -11.30 -1.76
N ILE A 74 2.39 -10.36 -1.06
CA ILE A 74 1.91 -9.85 0.23
C ILE A 74 0.56 -9.16 0.05
N VAL A 75 0.41 -8.28 -0.96
CA VAL A 75 -0.87 -7.62 -1.28
C VAL A 75 -1.98 -8.62 -1.52
N LEU A 76 -1.70 -9.64 -2.34
CA LEU A 76 -2.68 -10.71 -2.63
C LEU A 76 -3.08 -11.47 -1.36
N TYR A 77 -2.14 -11.81 -0.49
CA TYR A 77 -2.48 -12.45 0.78
C TYR A 77 -3.29 -11.53 1.70
N ILE A 78 -2.95 -10.24 1.79
CA ILE A 78 -3.74 -9.26 2.55
C ILE A 78 -5.17 -9.23 2.01
N GLY A 79 -5.33 -9.07 0.70
CA GLY A 79 -6.65 -9.05 0.05
C GLY A 79 -7.43 -10.35 0.27
N LEU A 80 -6.79 -11.51 0.06
CA LEU A 80 -7.40 -12.82 0.25
C LEU A 80 -7.89 -13.03 1.69
N PHE A 81 -7.02 -12.77 2.68
CA PHE A 81 -7.40 -12.97 4.08
C PHE A 81 -8.45 -11.96 4.53
N THR A 82 -8.37 -10.71 4.10
CA THR A 82 -9.41 -9.71 4.39
C THR A 82 -10.75 -10.13 3.78
N PHE A 83 -10.74 -10.60 2.53
CA PHE A 83 -11.93 -11.14 1.88
C PHE A 83 -12.51 -12.34 2.63
N LEU A 84 -11.68 -13.32 3.01
CA LEU A 84 -12.14 -14.49 3.77
C LEU A 84 -12.77 -14.12 5.11
N TRP A 85 -12.28 -13.07 5.78
CA TRP A 85 -12.87 -12.56 7.01
C TRP A 85 -14.20 -11.82 6.78
N SER A 86 -14.34 -11.16 5.64
CA SER A 86 -15.60 -10.48 5.27
C SER A 86 -16.67 -11.43 4.71
N LEU A 87 -16.24 -12.60 4.21
CA LEU A 87 -17.11 -13.56 3.52
C LEU A 87 -18.32 -14.01 4.33
N PRO A 88 -18.24 -14.36 5.64
CA PRO A 88 -19.40 -14.76 6.42
C PRO A 88 -20.50 -13.69 6.47
N LEU A 89 -20.11 -12.43 6.67
CA LEU A 89 -21.06 -11.31 6.69
C LEU A 89 -21.68 -11.05 5.32
N ASN A 90 -20.92 -11.20 4.24
CA ASN A 90 -21.42 -11.08 2.88
C ASN A 90 -22.40 -12.21 2.53
N ILE A 91 -22.14 -13.44 2.99
CA ILE A 91 -23.06 -14.57 2.83
C ILE A 91 -24.36 -14.29 3.60
N VAL A 92 -24.28 -13.87 4.88
CA VAL A 92 -25.45 -13.50 5.68
C VAL A 92 -26.25 -12.40 4.98
N ASN A 93 -25.59 -11.38 4.45
CA ASN A 93 -26.24 -10.31 3.71
C ASN A 93 -26.98 -10.83 2.47
N ALA A 94 -26.34 -11.69 1.68
CA ALA A 94 -26.90 -12.24 0.46
C ALA A 94 -28.12 -13.17 0.73
N LEU A 95 -28.10 -13.91 1.84
CA LEU A 95 -29.18 -14.82 2.22
C LEU A 95 -30.33 -14.09 2.91
N LEU A 96 -30.05 -13.12 3.78
CA LEU A 96 -31.05 -12.47 4.61
C LEU A 96 -31.80 -11.34 3.89
N LEU A 97 -31.05 -10.50 3.12
CA LEU A 97 -31.60 -9.28 2.53
C LEU A 97 -32.79 -9.52 1.57
N PRO A 98 -32.80 -10.58 0.72
CA PRO A 98 -33.93 -10.86 -0.17
C PRO A 98 -35.23 -11.21 0.54
N HIS A 99 -35.18 -11.63 1.81
CA HIS A 99 -36.34 -12.00 2.61
C HIS A 99 -36.90 -10.83 3.42
N LEU A 100 -36.24 -9.68 3.39
CA LEU A 100 -36.68 -8.47 4.07
C LEU A 100 -37.22 -7.45 3.06
N SER A 101 -38.18 -6.65 3.51
CA SER A 101 -38.78 -5.60 2.68
C SER A 101 -38.87 -4.26 3.42
N GLY A 102 -39.01 -3.18 2.67
CA GLY A 102 -39.20 -1.85 3.22
C GLY A 102 -38.06 -1.38 4.10
N VAL A 103 -38.37 -0.73 5.20
CA VAL A 103 -37.44 -0.10 6.14
C VAL A 103 -36.52 -1.13 6.81
N ALA A 104 -37.03 -2.35 7.09
CA ALA A 104 -36.26 -3.42 7.71
C ALA A 104 -35.09 -3.87 6.82
N ALA A 105 -35.27 -3.99 5.51
CA ALA A 105 -34.22 -4.33 4.57
C ALA A 105 -33.10 -3.27 4.57
N VAL A 106 -33.49 -1.98 4.60
CA VAL A 106 -32.52 -0.86 4.60
C VAL A 106 -31.65 -0.88 5.86
N TYR A 107 -32.26 -0.92 7.05
CA TYR A 107 -31.49 -0.90 8.30
C TYR A 107 -30.63 -2.15 8.49
N THR A 108 -31.16 -3.33 8.16
CA THR A 108 -30.37 -4.58 8.23
C THR A 108 -29.21 -4.55 7.26
N GLY A 109 -29.40 -4.09 6.02
CA GLY A 109 -28.33 -3.94 5.05
C GLY A 109 -27.23 -2.98 5.53
N TRP A 110 -27.60 -1.83 6.11
CA TRP A 110 -26.63 -0.89 6.70
C TRP A 110 -25.92 -1.50 7.91
N ALA A 111 -26.60 -2.19 8.79
CA ALA A 111 -25.99 -2.81 9.97
C ALA A 111 -24.94 -3.86 9.56
N ILE A 112 -25.27 -4.75 8.61
CA ILE A 112 -24.35 -5.76 8.11
C ILE A 112 -23.14 -5.08 7.42
N ARG A 113 -23.37 -4.02 6.65
CA ARG A 113 -22.29 -3.27 5.99
C ARG A 113 -21.33 -2.65 7.00
N ILE A 114 -21.86 -1.96 8.02
CA ILE A 114 -21.05 -1.36 9.09
C ILE A 114 -20.22 -2.43 9.81
N LEU A 115 -20.82 -3.57 10.14
CA LEU A 115 -20.11 -4.69 10.77
C LEU A 115 -19.01 -5.22 9.85
N ASN A 116 -19.27 -5.34 8.55
CA ASN A 116 -18.27 -5.76 7.57
C ASN A 116 -17.11 -4.76 7.48
N ASP A 117 -17.41 -3.46 7.44
CA ASP A 117 -16.40 -2.41 7.38
C ASP A 117 -15.53 -2.40 8.65
N ILE A 118 -16.12 -2.66 9.83
CA ILE A 118 -15.37 -2.84 11.08
C ILE A 118 -14.43 -4.05 11.00
N VAL A 119 -14.88 -5.19 10.47
CA VAL A 119 -14.04 -6.39 10.31
C VAL A 119 -12.90 -6.12 9.34
N VAL A 120 -13.18 -5.49 8.20
CA VAL A 120 -12.17 -5.12 7.20
C VAL A 120 -11.14 -4.17 7.80
N LEU A 121 -11.57 -3.13 8.50
CA LEU A 121 -10.68 -2.17 9.18
C LEU A 121 -9.80 -2.87 10.22
N TRP A 122 -10.38 -3.74 11.03
CA TRP A 122 -9.66 -4.51 12.04
C TRP A 122 -8.56 -5.39 11.43
N LYS A 123 -8.85 -6.05 10.30
CA LYS A 123 -7.88 -6.87 9.59
C LYS A 123 -6.84 -6.03 8.85
N SER A 124 -7.21 -4.90 8.29
CA SER A 124 -6.27 -3.95 7.70
C SER A 124 -5.24 -3.47 8.72
N ILE A 125 -5.68 -3.18 9.95
CA ILE A 125 -4.78 -2.83 11.06
C ILE A 125 -3.86 -4.01 11.40
N GLU A 126 -4.37 -5.24 11.48
CA GLU A 126 -3.55 -6.44 11.76
C GLU A 126 -2.44 -6.65 10.74
N TYR A 127 -2.69 -6.36 9.47
CA TYR A 127 -1.76 -6.62 8.36
C TYR A 127 -0.93 -5.40 7.96
N SER A 128 -1.14 -4.24 8.57
CA SER A 128 -0.52 -2.97 8.19
C SER A 128 1.02 -2.98 8.24
N GLN A 129 1.61 -3.80 9.12
CA GLN A 129 3.06 -3.84 9.33
C GLN A 129 3.76 -4.90 8.47
N SER A 130 3.02 -5.62 7.61
CA SER A 130 3.56 -6.75 6.83
C SER A 130 4.72 -6.36 5.93
N TYR A 131 4.69 -5.18 5.31
CA TYR A 131 5.75 -4.72 4.41
C TYR A 131 7.05 -4.40 5.14
N PHE A 132 6.97 -3.76 6.30
CA PHE A 132 8.12 -3.43 7.13
C PHE A 132 8.79 -4.69 7.67
N LEU A 133 8.01 -5.63 8.21
CA LEU A 133 8.49 -6.89 8.76
C LEU A 133 9.08 -7.80 7.68
N TYR A 134 8.46 -7.83 6.50
CA TYR A 134 9.01 -8.51 5.33
C TYR A 134 10.40 -7.95 4.99
N ARG A 135 10.54 -6.62 4.90
CA ARG A 135 11.80 -5.97 4.56
C ARG A 135 12.93 -6.33 5.54
N GLU A 136 12.63 -6.32 6.83
CA GLU A 136 13.63 -6.59 7.88
C GLU A 136 14.17 -8.03 7.88
N LYS A 137 13.35 -8.98 7.44
CA LYS A 137 13.71 -10.41 7.36
C LYS A 137 13.75 -10.92 5.92
N GLN A 138 13.89 -10.02 4.95
CA GLN A 138 13.82 -10.34 3.52
C GLN A 138 14.69 -11.53 3.08
N PRO A 139 15.95 -11.71 3.54
CA PRO A 139 16.77 -12.87 3.18
C PRO A 139 16.14 -14.20 3.62
N GLN A 140 15.45 -14.22 4.75
CA GLN A 140 14.82 -15.44 5.30
C GLN A 140 13.54 -15.83 4.55
N PHE A 141 12.96 -14.90 3.74
CA PHE A 141 11.79 -15.16 2.93
C PHE A 141 12.08 -15.88 1.61
N LEU A 142 13.33 -16.16 1.30
CA LEU A 142 13.66 -16.92 0.09
C LEU A 142 13.05 -18.34 0.16
N GLY A 143 12.25 -18.69 -0.86
CA GLY A 143 11.52 -19.95 -0.90
C GLY A 143 10.34 -20.06 0.08
N GLN A 144 10.13 -19.08 0.95
CA GLN A 144 9.06 -19.07 1.95
C GLN A 144 7.77 -18.42 1.44
N SER A 145 6.66 -18.74 2.11
CA SER A 145 5.38 -18.10 1.81
C SER A 145 5.31 -16.68 2.36
N MET A 146 4.90 -15.72 1.52
CA MET A 146 4.72 -14.33 1.93
C MET A 146 3.61 -14.13 2.98
N ARG A 147 2.73 -15.14 3.20
CA ARG A 147 1.75 -15.13 4.28
C ARG A 147 2.39 -15.00 5.67
N TYR A 148 3.65 -15.40 5.81
CA TYR A 148 4.37 -15.32 7.08
C TYR A 148 4.62 -13.87 7.52
N ALA A 149 4.74 -12.93 6.58
CA ALA A 149 4.78 -11.51 6.89
C ALA A 149 3.47 -11.03 7.55
N LEU A 150 2.31 -11.56 7.11
CA LEU A 150 1.01 -11.24 7.71
C LEU A 150 0.88 -11.85 9.12
N THR A 151 1.38 -13.07 9.30
CA THR A 151 1.39 -13.73 10.63
C THR A 151 2.24 -12.93 11.61
N ALA A 152 3.43 -12.51 11.20
CA ALA A 152 4.30 -11.65 12.00
C ALA A 152 3.65 -10.29 12.29
N SER A 153 3.01 -9.67 11.29
CA SER A 153 2.28 -8.41 11.46
C SER A 153 1.16 -8.53 12.48
N ARG A 154 0.37 -9.60 12.43
CA ARG A 154 -0.67 -9.86 13.43
C ARG A 154 -0.10 -9.99 14.84
N ARG A 155 1.01 -10.71 15.02
CA ARG A 155 1.70 -10.84 16.30
C ARG A 155 2.25 -9.49 16.78
N PHE A 156 2.86 -8.71 15.88
CA PHE A 156 3.38 -7.38 16.15
C PHE A 156 2.28 -6.42 16.63
N MET A 157 1.09 -6.49 16.03
CA MET A 157 -0.04 -5.63 16.36
C MET A 157 -0.87 -6.10 17.56
N THR A 158 -0.56 -7.26 18.15
CA THR A 158 -1.24 -7.74 19.35
C THR A 158 -1.02 -6.77 20.51
N GLY A 159 -2.12 -6.31 21.13
CA GLY A 159 -2.12 -5.31 22.20
C GLY A 159 -1.91 -3.86 21.76
N ARG A 160 -1.63 -3.60 20.46
CA ARG A 160 -1.32 -2.25 19.94
C ARG A 160 -2.33 -1.71 18.95
N LYS A 161 -3.34 -2.50 18.59
CA LYS A 161 -4.30 -2.15 17.53
C LYS A 161 -5.03 -0.86 17.81
N TRP A 162 -5.44 -0.63 19.07
CA TRP A 162 -6.17 0.57 19.44
C TRP A 162 -5.32 1.84 19.33
N ASN A 163 -4.08 1.79 19.81
CA ASN A 163 -3.16 2.93 19.67
C ASN A 163 -2.89 3.26 18.21
N TYR A 164 -2.69 2.23 17.40
CA TYR A 164 -2.49 2.40 15.96
C TYR A 164 -3.75 2.98 15.28
N PHE A 165 -4.93 2.47 15.63
CA PHE A 165 -6.20 2.99 15.13
C PHE A 165 -6.36 4.49 15.45
N VAL A 166 -6.10 4.90 16.69
CA VAL A 166 -6.21 6.31 17.09
C VAL A 166 -5.23 7.19 16.32
N ILE A 167 -3.99 6.72 16.12
CA ILE A 167 -2.98 7.45 15.33
C ILE A 167 -3.46 7.61 13.88
N LEU A 168 -3.94 6.55 13.24
CA LEU A 168 -4.49 6.62 11.87
C LEU A 168 -5.72 7.51 11.81
N PHE A 169 -6.62 7.40 12.78
CA PHE A 169 -7.83 8.22 12.81
C PHE A 169 -7.51 9.70 12.89
N VAL A 170 -6.60 10.10 13.78
CA VAL A 170 -6.27 11.52 14.02
C VAL A 170 -5.35 12.07 12.94
N LEU A 171 -4.35 11.31 12.49
CA LEU A 171 -3.30 11.82 11.60
C LEU A 171 -3.49 11.44 10.12
N GLU A 172 -4.39 10.53 9.79
CA GLU A 172 -4.70 10.17 8.41
C GLU A 172 -6.15 10.49 8.07
N PHE A 173 -7.10 9.85 8.76
CA PHE A 173 -8.51 9.98 8.42
C PHE A 173 -9.03 11.40 8.61
N LEU A 174 -8.79 12.02 9.75
CA LEU A 174 -9.35 13.33 10.10
C LEU A 174 -8.88 14.45 9.15
N PRO A 175 -7.58 14.61 8.83
CA PRO A 175 -7.14 15.62 7.86
C PRO A 175 -7.70 15.39 6.46
N ILE A 176 -7.70 14.15 5.98
CA ILE A 176 -8.24 13.78 4.67
C ILE A 176 -9.75 14.03 4.63
N PHE A 177 -10.47 13.69 5.70
CA PHE A 177 -11.91 13.91 5.81
C PHE A 177 -12.26 15.40 5.78
N ILE A 178 -11.56 16.24 6.57
CA ILE A 178 -11.79 17.70 6.59
C ILE A 178 -11.50 18.28 5.21
N TRP A 179 -10.39 17.89 4.59
CA TRP A 179 -10.03 18.34 3.24
C TRP A 179 -11.10 17.95 2.20
N THR A 180 -11.53 16.70 2.25
CA THR A 180 -12.57 16.18 1.35
C THR A 180 -13.92 16.85 1.61
N LEU A 181 -14.26 17.16 2.85
CA LEU A 181 -15.49 17.85 3.19
C LEU A 181 -15.52 19.28 2.61
N ILE A 182 -14.41 20.01 2.68
CA ILE A 182 -14.32 21.39 2.17
C ILE A 182 -14.40 21.38 0.64
N PHE A 183 -13.51 20.66 -0.04
CA PHE A 183 -13.40 20.71 -1.50
C PHE A 183 -14.39 19.79 -2.23
N GLY A 184 -14.79 18.69 -1.58
CA GLY A 184 -15.92 17.88 -2.05
C GLY A 184 -17.25 18.62 -1.90
N GLY A 185 -17.41 19.41 -0.83
CA GLY A 185 -18.53 20.34 -0.66
C GLY A 185 -18.56 21.39 -1.76
N LEU A 186 -17.41 21.96 -2.14
CA LEU A 186 -17.29 22.87 -3.29
C LEU A 186 -17.71 22.20 -4.59
N ALA A 187 -17.27 20.97 -4.83
CA ALA A 187 -17.67 20.19 -6.01
C ALA A 187 -19.18 19.92 -6.02
N PHE A 188 -19.75 19.54 -4.88
CA PHE A 188 -21.19 19.32 -4.74
C PHE A 188 -22.00 20.61 -4.99
N TYR A 189 -21.54 21.75 -4.45
CA TYR A 189 -22.16 23.04 -4.71
C TYR A 189 -22.12 23.39 -6.19
N GLY A 190 -21.01 23.10 -6.89
CA GLY A 190 -20.89 23.26 -8.34
C GLY A 190 -21.92 22.44 -9.12
N VAL A 191 -22.17 21.18 -8.71
CA VAL A 191 -23.24 20.34 -9.30
C VAL A 191 -24.62 20.95 -9.03
N TYR A 192 -24.88 21.37 -7.80
CA TYR A 192 -26.17 21.93 -7.38
C TYR A 192 -26.51 23.22 -8.13
N THR A 193 -25.54 24.09 -8.39
CA THR A 193 -25.70 25.34 -9.13
C THR A 193 -25.51 25.21 -10.63
N ALA A 194 -25.33 23.98 -11.16
CA ALA A 194 -24.98 23.70 -12.55
C ALA A 194 -23.72 24.44 -13.05
N THR A 195 -22.82 24.80 -12.12
CA THR A 195 -21.54 25.47 -12.41
C THR A 195 -20.43 24.43 -12.50
N TYR A 196 -20.31 23.75 -13.62
CA TYR A 196 -19.38 22.63 -13.83
C TYR A 196 -17.92 22.98 -13.55
N VAL A 197 -17.52 24.22 -13.77
CA VAL A 197 -16.15 24.69 -13.45
C VAL A 197 -15.82 24.50 -11.96
N LEU A 198 -16.73 24.87 -11.06
CA LEU A 198 -16.56 24.67 -9.61
C LEU A 198 -16.50 23.19 -9.25
N THR A 199 -17.30 22.36 -9.91
CA THR A 199 -17.27 20.91 -9.73
C THR A 199 -15.89 20.34 -10.07
N TYR A 200 -15.34 20.68 -11.23
CA TYR A 200 -14.01 20.20 -11.64
C TYR A 200 -12.90 20.73 -10.73
N ILE A 201 -12.93 22.01 -10.35
CA ILE A 201 -11.97 22.59 -9.41
C ILE A 201 -12.02 21.85 -8.08
N GLY A 202 -13.20 21.62 -7.52
CA GLY A 202 -13.36 20.88 -6.26
C GLY A 202 -12.80 19.46 -6.33
N ILE A 203 -13.12 18.72 -7.39
CA ILE A 203 -12.60 17.35 -7.59
C ILE A 203 -11.07 17.36 -7.71
N VAL A 204 -10.51 18.25 -8.53
CA VAL A 204 -9.05 18.36 -8.68
C VAL A 204 -8.36 18.67 -7.36
N LEU A 205 -8.90 19.62 -6.56
CA LEU A 205 -8.35 19.98 -5.27
C LEU A 205 -8.42 18.82 -4.28
N VAL A 206 -9.50 18.02 -4.28
CA VAL A 206 -9.57 16.79 -3.46
C VAL A 206 -8.45 15.83 -3.84
N ILE A 207 -8.30 15.53 -5.13
CA ILE A 207 -7.29 14.57 -5.61
C ILE A 207 -5.87 15.06 -5.30
N VAL A 208 -5.57 16.32 -5.62
CA VAL A 208 -4.24 16.92 -5.39
C VAL A 208 -3.92 16.94 -3.90
N GLY A 209 -4.85 17.37 -3.05
CA GLY A 209 -4.62 17.43 -1.61
C GLY A 209 -4.35 16.06 -0.99
N ILE A 210 -5.15 15.06 -1.33
CA ILE A 210 -4.92 13.68 -0.88
C ILE A 210 -3.54 13.19 -1.39
N SER A 211 -3.21 13.40 -2.67
CA SER A 211 -1.94 12.96 -3.24
C SER A 211 -0.74 13.61 -2.57
N CYS A 212 -0.82 14.89 -2.24
CA CYS A 212 0.23 15.62 -1.52
C CYS A 212 0.35 15.17 -0.06
N TYR A 213 -0.73 14.68 0.55
CA TYR A 213 -0.74 14.21 1.94
C TYR A 213 -0.25 12.77 2.10
N LEU A 214 -0.35 11.92 1.07
CA LEU A 214 0.09 10.52 1.13
C LEU A 214 1.52 10.32 1.66
N PRO A 215 2.55 11.10 1.25
CA PRO A 215 3.89 10.96 1.82
C PRO A 215 3.93 11.15 3.33
N VAL A 216 3.12 12.06 3.87
CA VAL A 216 3.02 12.30 5.33
C VAL A 216 2.44 11.07 6.01
N VAL A 217 1.40 10.45 5.45
CA VAL A 217 0.83 9.19 5.94
C VAL A 217 1.89 8.09 5.99
N TYR A 218 2.67 7.92 4.93
CA TYR A 218 3.74 6.92 4.88
C TYR A 218 4.86 7.20 5.90
N ALA A 219 5.18 8.46 6.15
CA ALA A 219 6.12 8.86 7.21
C ALA A 219 5.59 8.49 8.60
N ILE A 220 4.30 8.73 8.87
CA ILE A 220 3.64 8.37 10.13
C ILE A 220 3.68 6.84 10.34
N LEU A 221 3.39 6.05 9.30
CA LEU A 221 3.45 4.60 9.35
C LEU A 221 4.86 4.09 9.68
N ALA A 222 5.89 4.64 9.04
CA ALA A 222 7.28 4.28 9.29
C ALA A 222 7.72 4.68 10.72
N LEU A 223 7.34 5.87 11.17
CA LEU A 223 7.62 6.33 12.53
C LEU A 223 6.96 5.45 13.58
N TYR A 224 5.68 5.10 13.36
CA TYR A 224 4.97 4.18 14.25
C TYR A 224 5.67 2.82 14.30
N HIS A 225 6.02 2.25 13.14
CA HIS A 225 6.73 0.99 13.06
C HIS A 225 8.03 1.03 13.87
N ASN A 226 8.88 2.01 13.63
CA ASN A 226 10.17 2.16 14.30
C ASN A 226 10.00 2.30 15.83
N LYS A 227 9.06 3.13 16.28
CA LYS A 227 8.76 3.32 17.71
C LYS A 227 8.19 2.06 18.35
N ALA A 228 7.27 1.38 17.68
CA ALA A 228 6.63 0.16 18.20
C ALA A 228 7.57 -1.05 18.21
N ARG A 229 8.60 -1.05 17.33
CA ARG A 229 9.63 -2.06 17.25
C ARG A 229 10.65 -1.98 18.40
N ALA A 230 10.87 -0.77 18.94
CA ALA A 230 11.86 -0.58 20.00
C ALA A 230 11.59 -1.54 21.18
N GLY A 231 12.60 -2.34 21.53
CA GLY A 231 12.51 -3.35 22.58
C GLY A 231 11.83 -4.68 22.20
N MET A 232 11.51 -4.91 20.92
CA MET A 232 11.00 -6.21 20.44
C MET A 232 12.07 -7.03 19.74
N GLU A 233 12.20 -8.30 20.14
CA GLU A 233 12.99 -9.28 19.42
C GLU A 233 12.24 -9.77 18.17
N MET A 234 12.83 -9.55 17.00
CA MET A 234 12.21 -9.94 15.72
C MET A 234 12.00 -11.44 15.61
N ASP A 235 12.89 -12.24 16.20
CA ASP A 235 12.81 -13.70 16.13
C ASP A 235 11.57 -14.25 16.85
N VAL A 236 11.07 -13.57 17.87
CA VAL A 236 9.82 -13.93 18.55
C VAL A 236 8.61 -13.76 17.62
N LEU A 237 8.60 -12.73 16.76
CA LEU A 237 7.51 -12.49 15.82
C LEU A 237 7.42 -13.59 14.75
N PHE A 238 8.57 -14.15 14.37
CA PHE A 238 8.69 -15.20 13.35
C PHE A 238 8.88 -16.58 13.93
N LYS A 239 8.77 -16.74 15.26
CA LYS A 239 8.90 -18.04 15.92
C LYS A 239 7.94 -19.06 15.30
N ASP A 240 8.46 -20.23 14.97
CA ASP A 240 7.73 -21.35 14.36
C ASP A 240 6.97 -20.97 13.07
N THR A 241 7.43 -19.92 12.35
CA THR A 241 6.74 -19.42 11.17
C THR A 241 7.40 -19.91 9.89
N PHE A 242 8.74 -19.79 9.81
CA PHE A 242 9.49 -20.22 8.63
C PHE A 242 9.66 -21.75 8.62
N LYS A 243 9.53 -22.34 7.42
CA LYS A 243 9.87 -23.73 7.22
C LYS A 243 11.39 -23.94 7.26
N PRO A 244 11.88 -25.05 7.82
CA PRO A 244 13.30 -25.41 7.72
C PRO A 244 13.76 -25.45 6.27
N VAL A 245 15.01 -25.05 6.02
CA VAL A 245 15.57 -25.02 4.65
C VAL A 245 15.49 -26.39 3.97
N ALA A 246 15.61 -27.48 4.75
CA ALA A 246 15.47 -28.85 4.23
C ALA A 246 14.07 -29.20 3.68
N GLU A 247 13.02 -28.45 4.07
CA GLU A 247 11.66 -28.63 3.58
C GLU A 247 11.32 -27.71 2.38
N LEU A 248 12.24 -26.84 2.00
CA LEU A 248 12.08 -25.93 0.87
C LEU A 248 12.44 -26.70 -0.40
N THR A 249 11.49 -27.44 -0.94
CA THR A 249 11.63 -28.15 -2.21
C THR A 249 11.25 -27.24 -3.36
N GLY A 250 12.20 -26.89 -4.22
CA GLY A 250 11.91 -26.20 -5.49
C GLY A 250 13.15 -25.57 -6.12
N GLU A 251 13.25 -25.66 -7.42
CA GLU A 251 14.31 -25.04 -8.25
C GLU A 251 14.41 -23.51 -8.03
N ALA A 252 13.30 -22.85 -7.68
CA ALA A 252 13.26 -21.42 -7.37
C ALA A 252 14.17 -21.03 -6.19
N TYR A 253 14.43 -21.94 -5.24
CA TYR A 253 15.31 -21.69 -4.11
C TYR A 253 16.79 -21.69 -4.52
N VAL A 254 17.16 -22.55 -5.48
CA VAL A 254 18.54 -22.71 -5.95
C VAL A 254 18.97 -21.55 -6.84
N HIS A 255 18.04 -20.93 -7.57
CA HIS A 255 18.32 -19.87 -8.54
C HIS A 255 18.14 -18.44 -8.01
N GLU A 256 17.48 -18.23 -6.87
CA GLU A 256 17.35 -16.92 -6.23
C GLU A 256 18.47 -16.70 -5.20
N VAL A 257 19.72 -16.74 -5.62
CA VAL A 257 20.81 -16.21 -4.77
C VAL A 257 20.60 -14.69 -4.64
N TYR A 258 20.20 -14.25 -3.46
CA TYR A 258 20.14 -12.82 -3.13
C TYR A 258 21.57 -12.28 -3.10
N VAL A 259 21.98 -11.70 -4.19
CA VAL A 259 23.14 -10.80 -4.20
C VAL A 259 22.58 -9.43 -3.84
N GLU A 260 22.77 -9.03 -2.58
CA GLU A 260 22.60 -7.64 -2.18
C GLU A 260 23.51 -6.80 -3.09
N LYS A 261 22.91 -6.10 -4.04
CA LYS A 261 23.66 -5.09 -4.80
C LYS A 261 24.01 -4.02 -3.79
N GLN A 262 25.20 -4.11 -3.21
CA GLN A 262 25.78 -3.01 -2.47
C GLN A 262 25.61 -1.74 -3.33
N PRO A 263 25.08 -0.66 -2.75
CA PRO A 263 25.09 0.62 -3.44
C PRO A 263 26.53 0.79 -3.96
N LYS A 264 26.71 0.96 -5.28
CA LYS A 264 28.02 1.29 -5.81
C LYS A 264 28.52 2.45 -4.96
N GLU A 265 29.56 2.23 -4.16
CA GLU A 265 30.22 3.29 -3.44
C GLU A 265 30.43 4.42 -4.45
N GLN A 266 29.76 5.53 -4.24
CA GLN A 266 30.05 6.71 -5.01
C GLN A 266 31.51 6.99 -4.70
N PRO A 267 32.40 7.07 -5.71
CA PRO A 267 33.82 7.35 -5.46
C PRO A 267 33.87 8.59 -4.57
N SER A 268 34.53 8.45 -3.43
CA SER A 268 34.64 9.51 -2.45
C SER A 268 35.15 10.76 -3.15
N PRO A 269 34.66 11.97 -2.82
CA PRO A 269 35.08 13.21 -3.49
C PRO A 269 36.58 13.47 -3.49
N THR A 270 37.35 12.77 -2.64
CA THR A 270 38.80 12.77 -2.60
C THR A 270 39.45 12.10 -3.82
N VAL A 271 38.87 11.00 -4.35
CA VAL A 271 39.42 10.31 -5.52
C VAL A 271 39.22 11.13 -6.80
N LYS A 272 38.11 11.85 -6.93
CA LYS A 272 37.91 12.76 -8.08
C LYS A 272 38.91 13.91 -8.12
N ARG A 273 39.38 14.44 -6.98
CA ARG A 273 40.38 15.51 -6.94
C ARG A 273 41.77 15.03 -7.31
N GLU A 274 42.13 13.78 -7.06
CA GLU A 274 43.44 13.24 -7.46
C GLU A 274 43.51 12.93 -8.96
N ASP A 275 42.41 12.48 -9.55
CA ASP A 275 42.34 12.20 -10.99
C ASP A 275 42.32 13.52 -11.81
N GLU A 276 41.61 14.56 -11.35
CA GLU A 276 41.66 15.89 -11.98
C GLU A 276 43.07 16.52 -11.91
N LYS A 277 43.77 16.43 -10.78
CA LYS A 277 45.15 16.92 -10.65
C LYS A 277 46.14 16.16 -11.52
N LYS A 278 45.95 14.84 -11.76
CA LYS A 278 46.77 14.06 -12.68
C LYS A 278 46.51 14.39 -14.15
N HIS A 279 45.28 14.81 -14.47
CA HIS A 279 44.93 15.24 -15.84
C HIS A 279 45.43 16.65 -16.17
N GLU A 280 45.48 17.56 -15.18
CA GLU A 280 46.07 18.91 -15.35
C GLU A 280 47.59 18.84 -15.47
N ALA A 281 48.25 18.03 -14.65
CA ALA A 281 49.74 17.90 -14.71
C ALA A 281 50.25 17.25 -16.02
N LYS A 282 49.38 16.57 -16.78
CA LYS A 282 49.72 15.97 -18.08
C LYS A 282 49.48 16.89 -19.28
N LYS A 283 48.87 18.06 -19.08
CA LYS A 283 48.63 19.06 -20.13
C LYS A 283 49.71 20.14 -20.22
N ASP A 284 50.57 20.22 -19.19
CA ASP A 284 51.63 21.21 -19.09
C ASP A 284 53.04 20.63 -19.43
N GLU A 285 53.11 19.36 -19.89
CA GLU A 285 54.29 18.77 -20.56
C GLU A 285 54.01 18.69 -22.09
#